data_c5c41d28fa6bc7306f19b9db2e83a2fb
#
_entry.id   c5c41d28fa6bc7306f19b9db2e83a2fb
#
_cell.length_a   1.000
_cell.length_b   1.000
_cell.length_c   1.000
_cell.angle_alpha   90.00
_cell.angle_beta   90.00
_cell.angle_gamma   90.00
#
_symmetry.space_group_name_H-M   'P 1'
#
loop_
_entity.id
_entity.type
_entity.pdbx_description
1 polymer ?
#
loop_
_entity_poly.entity_id
_entity_poly.type
_entity_poly.pdbx_seq_one_letter_code
_entity_poly.pdbx_strand_id
1 'polypeptide(L)'
;MRQIVLDTETTGLDPQEGHRIIEIGCIEMVNRRITDRYYHQFLQPDRQIDVAASRVHGITNEFLRDKPRFANIIIELMDFIQGAELIIHNASFDVGFINHELQLLQQHWQPLSDRKSVV
;
A
#
# COMPACT_ATOMS: atom_id res chain seq x y z
N MET A 1 1.21 -10.39 -20.42
CA MET A 1 0.79 -9.17 -19.73
C MET A 1 1.01 -9.32 -18.23
N ARG A 2 1.71 -8.37 -17.64
CA ARG A 2 2.03 -8.42 -16.23
C ARG A 2 1.03 -7.58 -15.44
N GLN A 3 0.42 -8.19 -14.42
CA GLN A 3 -0.53 -7.53 -13.52
C GLN A 3 -0.06 -7.72 -12.08
N ILE A 4 -0.38 -6.76 -11.23
CA ILE A 4 -0.08 -6.83 -9.79
C ILE A 4 -1.39 -6.64 -9.04
N VAL A 5 -1.76 -7.63 -8.23
CA VAL A 5 -2.84 -7.51 -7.27
C VAL A 5 -2.26 -6.81 -6.04
N LEU A 6 -2.80 -5.65 -5.69
CA LEU A 6 -2.28 -4.80 -4.63
C LEU A 6 -3.36 -4.55 -3.58
N ASP A 7 -2.99 -4.65 -2.31
CA ASP A 7 -3.87 -4.39 -1.19
C ASP A 7 -3.10 -3.68 -0.08
N THR A 8 -3.80 -2.86 0.71
CA THR A 8 -3.19 -2.13 1.83
C THR A 8 -4.04 -2.26 3.09
N GLU A 9 -3.40 -2.13 4.25
CA GLU A 9 -4.06 -1.85 5.53
C GLU A 9 -3.54 -0.52 6.04
N THR A 10 -4.38 0.19 6.80
CA THR A 10 -4.09 1.56 7.22
C THR A 10 -4.43 1.77 8.69
N THR A 11 -4.01 2.93 9.21
CA THR A 11 -4.35 3.32 10.59
C THR A 11 -5.80 3.80 10.73
N GLY A 12 -6.47 4.15 9.63
CA GLY A 12 -7.84 4.66 9.64
C GLY A 12 -8.36 4.87 8.25
N LEU A 13 -9.42 5.65 8.09
CA LEU A 13 -10.18 5.72 6.84
C LEU A 13 -9.78 6.86 5.88
N ASP A 14 -9.17 7.93 6.39
CA ASP A 14 -8.95 9.12 5.57
C ASP A 14 -7.51 9.61 5.67
N PRO A 15 -6.74 9.58 4.57
CA PRO A 15 -5.37 10.09 4.58
C PRO A 15 -5.29 11.57 4.90
N GLN A 16 -6.33 12.35 4.60
CA GLN A 16 -6.37 13.78 4.91
C GLN A 16 -6.41 14.04 6.42
N GLU A 17 -6.82 13.06 7.21
CA GLU A 17 -6.79 13.14 8.68
C GLU A 17 -5.48 12.64 9.27
N GLY A 18 -4.46 12.45 8.44
CA GLY A 18 -3.14 12.00 8.87
C GLY A 18 -3.00 10.49 8.98
N HIS A 19 -3.97 9.73 8.50
CA HIS A 19 -3.84 8.28 8.52
C HIS A 19 -2.80 7.80 7.53
N ARG A 20 -2.16 6.68 7.84
CA ARG A 20 -1.00 6.15 7.13
C ARG A 20 -1.19 4.68 6.78
N ILE A 21 -0.48 4.23 5.76
CA ILE A 21 -0.42 2.81 5.39
C ILE A 21 0.43 2.07 6.40
N ILE A 22 -0.03 0.89 6.84
CA ILE A 22 0.72 0.02 7.78
C ILE A 22 1.03 -1.35 7.21
N GLU A 23 0.42 -1.72 6.11
CA GLU A 23 0.74 -2.96 5.41
C GLU A 23 0.48 -2.78 3.93
N ILE A 24 1.38 -3.28 3.09
CA ILE A 24 1.18 -3.31 1.66
C ILE A 24 1.55 -4.69 1.13
N GLY A 25 0.66 -5.26 0.33
CA GLY A 25 0.85 -6.56 -0.28
C GLY A 25 0.64 -6.49 -1.78
N CYS A 26 1.55 -7.11 -2.53
CA CYS A 26 1.50 -7.16 -3.97
C CYS A 26 1.78 -8.57 -4.44
N ILE A 27 0.94 -9.09 -5.32
CA ILE A 27 1.11 -10.42 -5.90
C ILE A 27 1.15 -10.27 -7.42
N GLU A 28 2.18 -10.86 -8.04
CA GLU A 28 2.33 -10.80 -9.49
C GLU A 28 1.50 -11.86 -10.20
N MET A 29 0.86 -11.45 -11.28
CA MET A 29 0.20 -12.34 -12.22
C MET A 29 0.76 -12.08 -13.62
N VAL A 30 0.98 -13.15 -14.36
CA VAL A 30 1.38 -13.06 -15.77
C VAL A 30 0.46 -13.98 -16.56
N ASN A 31 -0.18 -13.41 -17.58
CA ASN A 31 -1.14 -14.14 -18.44
C ASN A 31 -2.20 -14.85 -17.59
N ARG A 32 -2.75 -14.11 -16.61
CA ARG A 32 -3.84 -14.56 -15.71
C ARG A 32 -3.46 -15.66 -14.75
N ARG A 33 -2.15 -15.90 -14.55
CA ARG A 33 -1.66 -16.89 -13.59
C ARG A 33 -0.80 -16.22 -12.54
N ILE A 34 -1.04 -16.57 -11.28
CA ILE A 34 -0.21 -16.10 -10.16
C ILE A 34 1.17 -16.71 -10.33
N THR A 35 2.19 -15.85 -10.27
CA THR A 35 3.59 -16.30 -10.26
C THR A 35 4.05 -16.50 -8.82
N ASP A 36 5.32 -16.83 -8.62
CA ASP A 36 5.89 -16.91 -7.27
C ASP A 36 6.52 -15.59 -6.82
N ARG A 37 6.37 -14.52 -7.60
CA ARG A 37 6.89 -13.19 -7.23
C ARG A 37 5.83 -12.41 -6.48
N TYR A 38 6.23 -11.87 -5.34
CA TYR A 38 5.35 -11.02 -4.52
C TYR A 38 6.19 -9.99 -3.78
N TYR A 39 5.54 -8.94 -3.29
CA TYR A 39 6.13 -7.96 -2.40
C TYR A 39 5.18 -7.78 -1.22
N HIS A 40 5.70 -7.84 -0.01
CA HIS A 40 4.89 -7.69 1.19
C HIS A 40 5.69 -6.98 2.26
N GLN A 41 5.11 -5.95 2.89
CA GLN A 41 5.80 -5.19 3.91
C GLN A 41 4.81 -4.62 4.92
N PHE A 42 5.12 -4.77 6.20
CA PHE A 42 4.49 -4.00 7.27
C PHE A 42 5.27 -2.71 7.46
N LEU A 43 4.57 -1.63 7.86
CA LEU A 43 5.16 -0.30 7.95
C LEU A 43 4.88 0.36 9.29
N GLN A 44 5.87 1.11 9.78
CA GLN A 44 5.72 1.97 10.95
C GLN A 44 5.08 3.30 10.53
N PRO A 45 3.87 3.62 11.03
CA PRO A 45 3.15 4.82 10.59
C PRO A 45 3.47 6.09 11.38
N ASP A 46 4.27 6.01 12.44
CA ASP A 46 4.57 7.13 13.35
C ASP A 46 3.30 7.73 13.98
N ARG A 47 2.29 6.91 14.19
CA ARG A 47 1.04 7.31 14.87
C ARG A 47 0.34 6.05 15.37
N GLN A 48 -0.66 6.27 16.24
CA GLN A 48 -1.49 5.19 16.74
C GLN A 48 -2.47 4.72 15.66
N ILE A 49 -2.74 3.42 15.66
CA ILE A 49 -3.77 2.83 14.81
C ILE A 49 -5.12 3.11 15.48
N ASP A 50 -6.12 3.55 14.69
CA ASP A 50 -7.47 3.69 15.21
C ASP A 50 -7.99 2.33 15.68
N VAL A 51 -8.69 2.32 16.81
CA VAL A 51 -9.24 1.10 17.39
C VAL A 51 -10.15 0.36 16.40
N ALA A 52 -10.96 1.12 15.65
CA ALA A 52 -11.85 0.52 14.65
C ALA A 52 -11.07 -0.20 13.55
N ALA A 53 -9.95 0.39 13.10
CA ALA A 53 -9.11 -0.24 12.09
C ALA A 53 -8.43 -1.49 12.64
N SER A 54 -7.91 -1.42 13.86
CA SER A 54 -7.24 -2.54 14.49
C SER A 54 -8.18 -3.74 14.68
N ARG A 55 -9.46 -3.48 14.93
CA ARG A 55 -10.48 -4.54 15.03
C ARG A 55 -10.70 -5.27 13.71
N VAL A 56 -10.48 -4.59 12.60
CA VAL A 56 -10.66 -5.19 11.27
C VAL A 56 -9.47 -6.03 10.87
N HIS A 57 -8.25 -5.47 10.94
CA HIS A 57 -7.06 -6.14 10.42
C HIS A 57 -6.21 -6.84 11.48
N GLY A 58 -6.45 -6.58 12.78
CA GLY A 58 -5.74 -7.24 13.86
C GLY A 58 -4.29 -6.83 14.07
N ILE A 59 -3.81 -5.80 13.35
CA ILE A 59 -2.44 -5.32 13.48
C ILE A 59 -2.36 -4.38 14.68
N THR A 60 -1.32 -4.54 15.50
CA THR A 60 -1.15 -3.74 16.72
C THR A 60 -0.04 -2.71 16.57
N ASN A 61 -0.12 -1.66 17.38
CA ASN A 61 0.93 -0.64 17.43
C ASN A 61 2.27 -1.25 17.83
N GLU A 62 2.23 -2.18 18.78
CA GLU A 62 3.43 -2.85 19.26
C GLU A 62 4.12 -3.65 18.17
N PHE A 63 3.36 -4.38 17.36
CA PHE A 63 3.88 -5.18 16.26
C PHE A 63 4.64 -4.31 15.26
N LEU A 64 4.17 -3.08 15.02
CA LEU A 64 4.75 -2.19 14.02
C LEU A 64 5.95 -1.38 14.51
N ARG A 65 6.30 -1.50 15.80
CA ARG A 65 7.29 -0.62 16.43
C ARG A 65 8.65 -0.63 15.70
N ASP A 66 9.08 -1.78 15.23
CA ASP A 66 10.39 -1.97 14.59
C ASP A 66 10.32 -2.09 13.06
N LYS A 67 9.17 -1.79 12.48
CA LYS A 67 9.01 -1.91 11.03
C LYS A 67 9.56 -0.68 10.31
N PRO A 68 9.96 -0.84 9.03
CA PRO A 68 10.42 0.31 8.25
C PRO A 68 9.29 1.28 7.98
N ARG A 69 9.63 2.52 7.66
CA ARG A 69 8.66 3.52 7.24
C ARG A 69 8.46 3.45 5.73
N PHE A 70 7.39 4.04 5.25
CA PHE A 70 7.11 4.07 3.81
C PHE A 70 8.29 4.65 3.02
N ALA A 71 8.92 5.69 3.55
CA ALA A 71 10.09 6.31 2.90
C ALA A 71 11.24 5.33 2.68
N ASN A 72 11.35 4.30 3.52
CA ASN A 72 12.43 3.32 3.42
C ASN A 72 12.18 2.27 2.33
N ILE A 73 10.92 2.06 1.92
CA ILE A 73 10.57 0.97 1.02
C ILE A 73 10.07 1.45 -0.35
N ILE A 74 10.01 2.76 -0.56
CA ILE A 74 9.36 3.31 -1.76
C ILE A 74 10.07 2.87 -3.05
N ILE A 75 11.39 2.79 -3.05
CA ILE A 75 12.12 2.39 -4.25
C ILE A 75 11.83 0.93 -4.59
N GLU A 76 11.85 0.06 -3.59
CA GLU A 76 11.52 -1.36 -3.77
C GLU A 76 10.10 -1.53 -4.30
N LEU A 77 9.15 -0.81 -3.70
CA LEU A 77 7.75 -0.90 -4.11
C LEU A 77 7.57 -0.45 -5.55
N MET A 78 8.12 0.72 -5.90
CA MET A 78 7.97 1.26 -7.26
C MET A 78 8.65 0.37 -8.30
N ASP A 79 9.80 -0.19 -7.97
CA ASP A 79 10.47 -1.13 -8.87
C ASP A 79 9.61 -2.38 -9.10
N PHE A 80 8.96 -2.87 -8.06
CA PHE A 80 8.13 -4.07 -8.17
C PHE A 80 6.92 -3.84 -9.06
N ILE A 81 6.24 -2.70 -8.91
CA ILE A 81 4.99 -2.44 -9.64
C ILE A 81 5.21 -1.78 -11.00
N GLN A 82 6.43 -1.38 -11.33
CA GLN A 82 6.74 -0.65 -12.55
C GLN A 82 6.30 -1.45 -13.78
N GLY A 83 5.59 -0.78 -14.69
CA GLY A 83 5.18 -1.37 -15.95
C GLY A 83 4.02 -2.37 -15.85
N ALA A 84 3.51 -2.63 -14.67
CA ALA A 84 2.41 -3.56 -14.49
C ALA A 84 1.07 -2.83 -14.44
N GLU A 85 0.03 -3.54 -14.85
CA GLU A 85 -1.35 -3.12 -14.60
C GLU A 85 -1.69 -3.47 -13.15
N LEU A 86 -2.22 -2.51 -12.40
CA LEU A 86 -2.61 -2.73 -11.01
C LEU A 86 -4.06 -3.19 -10.92
N ILE A 87 -4.30 -4.23 -10.13
CA ILE A 87 -5.63 -4.74 -9.84
C ILE A 87 -5.85 -4.52 -8.35
N ILE A 88 -6.80 -3.63 -8.01
CA ILE A 88 -7.01 -3.19 -6.64
C ILE A 88 -8.52 -3.18 -6.37
N HIS A 89 -8.93 -3.89 -5.31
CA HIS A 89 -10.31 -3.82 -4.83
C HIS A 89 -10.50 -2.46 -4.14
N ASN A 90 -11.55 -1.72 -4.53
CA ASN A 90 -11.79 -0.36 -4.01
C ASN A 90 -10.57 0.55 -4.21
N ALA A 91 -10.12 0.64 -5.44
CA ALA A 91 -8.84 1.28 -5.79
C ALA A 91 -8.74 2.73 -5.33
N SER A 92 -9.85 3.49 -5.31
CA SER A 92 -9.83 4.89 -4.84
C SER A 92 -9.25 5.00 -3.44
N PHE A 93 -9.56 4.04 -2.57
CA PHE A 93 -9.06 4.01 -1.21
C PHE A 93 -7.54 3.76 -1.18
N ASP A 94 -7.09 2.65 -1.76
CA ASP A 94 -5.67 2.27 -1.72
C ASP A 94 -4.80 3.26 -2.49
N VAL A 95 -5.23 3.66 -3.67
CA VAL A 95 -4.49 4.63 -4.50
C VAL A 95 -4.43 5.98 -3.79
N GLY A 96 -5.51 6.39 -3.14
CA GLY A 96 -5.53 7.63 -2.35
C GLY A 96 -4.48 7.62 -1.26
N PHE A 97 -4.37 6.52 -0.52
CA PHE A 97 -3.37 6.38 0.54
C PHE A 97 -1.94 6.35 -0.02
N ILE A 98 -1.71 5.60 -1.11
CA ILE A 98 -0.38 5.53 -1.71
C ILE A 98 0.04 6.89 -2.25
N ASN A 99 -0.85 7.59 -2.95
CA ASN A 99 -0.52 8.91 -3.49
C ASN A 99 -0.27 9.92 -2.38
N HIS A 100 -1.00 9.83 -1.27
CA HIS A 100 -0.75 10.68 -0.12
C HIS A 100 0.64 10.41 0.49
N GLU A 101 1.03 9.13 0.61
CA GLU A 101 2.37 8.78 1.07
C GLU A 101 3.45 9.33 0.14
N LEU A 102 3.26 9.23 -1.17
CA LEU A 102 4.20 9.78 -2.13
C LEU A 102 4.32 11.30 -2.00
N GLN A 103 3.21 11.98 -1.75
CA GLN A 103 3.18 13.42 -1.55
C GLN A 103 3.94 13.81 -0.27
N LEU A 104 3.80 13.04 0.81
CA LEU A 104 4.49 13.30 2.07
C LEU A 104 6.01 13.20 1.93
N LEU A 105 6.51 12.43 0.97
CA LEU A 105 7.95 12.28 0.75
C LEU A 105 8.59 13.52 0.14
N GLN A 106 7.78 14.45 -0.38
CA GLN A 106 8.27 15.68 -1.02
C GLN A 106 9.26 15.40 -2.17
N GLN A 107 9.04 14.30 -2.88
CA GLN A 107 9.84 13.89 -4.03
C GLN A 107 8.96 13.81 -5.26
N HIS A 108 9.59 13.81 -6.44
CA HIS A 108 8.87 13.82 -7.72
C HIS A 108 8.49 12.40 -8.13
N TRP A 109 7.56 11.78 -7.40
CA TRP A 109 7.01 10.50 -7.77
C TRP A 109 5.73 10.69 -8.57
N GLN A 110 5.58 9.89 -9.62
CA GLN A 110 4.34 9.87 -10.40
C GLN A 110 3.22 9.28 -9.54
N PRO A 111 2.08 9.99 -9.41
CA PRO A 111 0.94 9.40 -8.72
C PRO A 111 0.42 8.16 -9.44
N LEU A 112 -0.12 7.22 -8.68
CA LEU A 112 -0.77 6.05 -9.26
C LEU A 112 -2.13 6.45 -9.82
N SER A 113 -2.53 5.73 -10.88
CA SER A 113 -3.84 5.91 -11.48
C SER A 113 -4.83 4.88 -10.90
N ASP A 114 -6.04 5.31 -10.54
CA ASP A 114 -7.08 4.44 -10.02
C ASP A 114 -7.99 3.86 -11.10
N ARG A 115 -7.73 4.18 -12.38
CA ARG A 115 -8.57 3.73 -13.49
C ARG A 115 -8.48 2.23 -13.75
N LYS A 116 -7.53 1.54 -13.13
CA LYS A 116 -7.31 0.11 -13.32
C LYS A 116 -7.82 -0.72 -12.15
N SER A 117 -8.78 -0.18 -11.41
CA SER A 117 -9.38 -0.92 -10.32
C SER A 117 -10.25 -2.04 -10.84
N VAL A 118 -10.22 -3.17 -10.15
CA VAL A 118 -11.10 -4.31 -10.40
C VAL A 118 -11.69 -4.74 -9.07
N VAL A 119 -12.96 -4.95 -9.05
CA VAL A 119 -13.67 -5.37 -7.84
C VAL A 119 -13.45 -6.84 -7.56
#